data_9836529a4531449de4b8c458ffb62551
#
_entry.id   9836529a4531449de4b8c458ffb62551
#
_cell.length_a   1.000
_cell.length_b   1.000
_cell.length_c   1.000
_cell.angle_alpha   90.00
_cell.angle_beta   90.00
_cell.angle_gamma   90.00
#
_symmetry.space_group_name_H-M   'P 1'
#
loop_
_entity.id
_entity.type
_entity.pdbx_description
1 polymer ?
#
loop_
_entity_poly.entity_id
_entity_poly.type
_entity_poly.pdbx_seq_one_letter_code
_entity_poly.pdbx_strand_id
1 'polypeptide(L)' 'MKAGIFLVGTELLNGATIDTNSIYIAEELNKYGIEIEFKMTVRDVMSEITKALTYAKKNVDLVILTGGLGPTDDD' A
#
# COMPACT_ATOMS: atom_id res chain seq x y z
N MET A 1 -7.39 14.03 8.35
CA MET A 1 -7.61 12.72 7.73
C MET A 1 -6.30 11.92 7.74
N LYS A 2 -6.37 10.69 8.13
CA LYS A 2 -5.20 9.83 8.17
C LYS A 2 -5.30 8.77 7.10
N ALA A 3 -4.18 8.45 6.47
CA ALA A 3 -4.15 7.48 5.39
C ALA A 3 -3.14 6.39 5.67
N GLY A 4 -3.41 5.20 5.16
CA GLY A 4 -2.47 4.09 5.20
C GLY A 4 -2.13 3.68 3.79
N ILE A 5 -0.89 3.35 3.54
CA ILE A 5 -0.44 2.93 2.22
C ILE A 5 0.04 1.49 2.32
N PHE A 6 -0.50 0.63 1.47
CA PHE A 6 -0.06 -0.75 1.38
C PHE A 6 0.62 -0.96 0.03
N LEU A 7 1.81 -1.52 0.08
CA LEU A 7 2.54 -1.90 -1.10
C LEU A 7 2.37 -3.39 -1.26
N VAL A 8 1.77 -3.81 -2.35
CA VAL A 8 1.46 -5.23 -2.57
C VAL A 8 2.47 -5.82 -3.54
N GLY A 9 3.18 -6.82 -3.10
CA GLY A 9 4.17 -7.46 -3.94
C GLY A 9 5.20 -8.21 -3.14
N THR A 10 5.33 -9.51 -3.37
CA THR A 10 6.31 -10.32 -2.66
C THR A 10 7.73 -9.85 -2.95
N GLU A 11 7.98 -9.36 -4.14
CA GLU A 11 9.31 -8.91 -4.52
C GLU A 11 9.77 -7.71 -3.68
N LEU A 12 8.81 -6.91 -3.19
CA LEU A 12 9.17 -5.76 -2.36
C LEU A 12 9.71 -6.20 -1.00
N LEU A 13 9.17 -7.30 -0.49
CA LEU A 13 9.65 -7.84 0.78
C LEU A 13 11.05 -8.42 0.64
N ASN A 14 11.37 -8.93 -0.54
CA ASN A 14 12.66 -9.53 -0.75
C ASN A 14 13.72 -8.52 -1.18
N GLY A 15 13.33 -7.25 -1.28
CA GLY A 15 14.29 -6.22 -1.68
C GLY A 15 14.64 -6.24 -3.15
N ALA A 16 13.87 -6.94 -3.96
CA ALA A 16 14.19 -7.06 -5.37
C ALA A 16 13.78 -5.82 -6.17
N THR A 17 12.91 -5.00 -5.62
CA THR A 17 12.40 -3.84 -6.32
C THR A 17 12.43 -2.65 -5.38
N ILE A 18 12.78 -1.49 -5.90
CA ILE A 18 12.77 -0.26 -5.11
C ILE A 18 11.40 0.38 -5.23
N ASP A 19 10.83 0.74 -4.09
CA ASP A 19 9.53 1.37 -4.08
C ASP A 19 9.68 2.89 -4.18
N THR A 20 9.31 3.45 -5.32
CA THR A 20 9.32 4.89 -5.47
C THR A 20 7.90 5.44 -5.50
N ASN A 21 6.90 4.61 -5.78
CA ASN A 21 5.52 5.07 -5.89
C ASN A 21 4.94 5.54 -4.57
N SER A 22 5.22 4.83 -3.49
CA SER A 22 4.64 5.22 -2.20
C SER A 22 5.24 6.52 -1.70
N ILE A 23 6.49 6.81 -2.05
CA ILE A 23 7.11 8.06 -1.67
C ILE A 23 6.38 9.20 -2.37
N TYR A 24 6.14 9.06 -3.68
CA TYR A 24 5.43 10.07 -4.44
C TYR A 24 4.01 10.26 -3.91
N ILE A 25 3.32 9.16 -3.63
CA ILE A 25 1.95 9.22 -3.13
C ILE A 25 1.91 9.94 -1.79
N ALA A 26 2.85 9.63 -0.91
CA ALA A 26 2.88 10.27 0.41
C ALA A 26 3.10 11.77 0.27
N GLU A 27 4.00 12.17 -0.63
CA GLU A 27 4.24 13.59 -0.83
C GLU A 27 3.01 14.30 -1.36
N GLU A 28 2.30 13.67 -2.29
CA GLU A 28 1.10 14.27 -2.85
C GLU A 28 0.01 14.38 -1.79
N LEU A 29 -0.19 13.36 -0.99
CA LEU A 29 -1.22 13.41 0.04
C LEU A 29 -0.92 14.47 1.09
N ASN A 30 0.35 14.64 1.43
CA ASN A 30 0.71 15.66 2.40
C ASN A 30 0.39 17.06 1.90
N LYS A 31 0.43 17.29 0.60
CA LYS A 31 0.06 18.59 0.05
C LYS A 31 -1.39 18.93 0.32
N TYR A 32 -2.22 17.92 0.50
CA TYR A 32 -3.64 18.14 0.76
C TYR A 32 -3.98 17.99 2.24
N GLY A 33 -2.97 17.98 3.09
CA GLY A 33 -3.20 17.90 4.53
C GLY A 33 -3.56 16.52 5.02
N ILE A 34 -3.30 15.49 4.23
CA ILE A 34 -3.59 14.12 4.63
C ILE A 34 -2.35 13.53 5.26
N GLU A 35 -2.49 13.06 6.50
CA GLU A 35 -1.37 12.54 7.25
C GLU A 35 -1.20 11.06 6.97
N ILE A 36 0.03 10.61 6.73
CA ILE A 36 0.29 9.20 6.50
C ILE A 36 0.52 8.53 7.85
N GLU A 37 -0.39 7.65 8.21
CA GLU A 37 -0.28 6.97 9.50
C GLU A 37 0.70 5.81 9.43
N PHE A 38 0.70 5.08 8.31
CA PHE A 38 1.63 3.97 8.14
C PHE A 38 1.83 3.65 6.67
N LYS A 39 2.89 2.92 6.40
CA LYS A 39 3.18 2.40 5.08
C LYS A 39 3.65 0.97 5.31
N MET A 40 2.99 0.00 4.73
CA MET A 40 3.28 -1.41 4.95
C MET A 40 3.38 -2.15 3.64
N THR A 41 4.25 -3.14 3.60
CA THR A 41 4.38 -4.02 2.45
C THR A 41 3.71 -5.34 2.78
N VAL A 42 2.88 -5.84 1.88
CA VAL A 42 2.22 -7.12 2.08
C VAL A 42 2.45 -7.98 0.85
N ARG A 43 2.40 -9.29 1.05
CA ARG A 43 2.53 -10.21 -0.06
C ARG A 43 1.27 -10.16 -0.90
N ASP A 44 1.43 -10.53 -2.18
CA ASP A 44 0.29 -10.58 -3.09
C ASP A 44 -0.45 -11.88 -2.84
N VAL A 45 -1.03 -12.01 -1.68
CA VAL A 45 -1.80 -13.17 -1.24
C VAL A 45 -3.09 -12.64 -0.65
N MET A 46 -4.21 -13.16 -1.10
CA MET A 46 -5.51 -12.61 -0.73
C MET A 46 -5.72 -12.53 0.79
N SER A 47 -5.30 -13.57 1.51
CA SER A 47 -5.52 -13.57 2.96
C SER A 47 -4.73 -12.46 3.64
N GLU A 48 -3.54 -12.15 3.14
CA GLU A 48 -2.73 -11.09 3.74
C GLU A 48 -3.25 -9.71 3.38
N ILE A 49 -3.74 -9.56 2.17
CA ILE A 49 -4.34 -8.31 1.75
C ILE A 49 -5.60 -8.05 2.58
N THR A 50 -6.39 -9.09 2.80
CA THR A 50 -7.60 -8.97 3.60
C THR A 50 -7.29 -8.56 5.04
N LYS A 51 -6.26 -9.16 5.64
CA LYS A 51 -5.86 -8.79 6.99
C LYS A 51 -5.41 -7.34 7.05
N ALA A 52 -4.67 -6.91 6.04
CA ALA A 52 -4.17 -5.53 5.98
C ALA A 52 -5.34 -4.55 5.90
N LEU A 53 -6.32 -4.85 5.07
CA LEU A 53 -7.47 -3.97 4.93
C LEU A 53 -8.30 -3.92 6.20
N THR A 54 -8.41 -5.06 6.90
CA THR A 54 -9.14 -5.09 8.16
C THR A 54 -8.46 -4.22 9.20
N TYR A 55 -7.13 -4.28 9.25
CA TYR A 55 -6.37 -3.43 10.15
C TYR A 55 -6.55 -1.96 9.82
N ALA A 56 -6.47 -1.63 8.53
CA ALA A 56 -6.58 -0.26 8.10
C ALA A 56 -7.95 0.33 8.42
N LYS A 57 -8.99 -0.46 8.28
CA LYS A 57 -10.34 0.00 8.52
C LYS A 57 -10.50 0.54 9.94
N LYS A 58 -9.73 0.02 10.88
CA LYS A 58 -9.83 0.45 12.27
C LYS A 58 -8.91 1.63 12.58
N ASN A 59 -7.93 1.88 11.75
CA ASN A 59 -6.86 2.81 12.11
C ASN A 59 -6.72 4.04 11.23
N VAL A 60 -7.28 4.02 10.03
CA VAL A 60 -7.14 5.15 9.11
C VAL A 60 -8.46 5.44 8.41
N ASP A 61 -8.55 6.61 7.78
CA ASP A 61 -9.73 7.02 7.06
C ASP A 61 -9.62 6.72 5.57
N LEU A 62 -8.42 6.60 5.06
CA LEU A 62 -8.17 6.40 3.64
C LEU A 62 -7.13 5.31 3.46
N VAL A 63 -7.37 4.40 2.54
CA VAL A 63 -6.43 3.32 2.26
C VAL A 63 -6.02 3.40 0.81
N ILE A 64 -4.73 3.33 0.55
CA ILE A 64 -4.20 3.31 -0.80
C ILE A 64 -3.42 2.02 -0.98
N LEU A 65 -3.74 1.28 -2.03
CA LEU A 65 -2.99 0.10 -2.37
C LEU A 65 -2.25 0.35 -3.67
N THR A 66 -0.99 -0.05 -3.72
CA THR A 66 -0.18 0.13 -4.90
C THR A 66 0.64 -1.14 -5.12
N GLY A 67 1.08 -1.36 -6.34
CA GLY A 67 1.86 -2.56 -6.68
C GLY A 67 0.95 -3.62 -7.26
N GLY A 68 1.44 -4.74 -7.58
CA GLY A 68 0.84 -5.89 -8.25
C GLY A 68 -0.64 -6.17 -8.15
N LEU A 69 -1.49 -5.16 -8.28
CA LEU A 69 -2.90 -5.41 -8.18
C LEU A 69 -3.55 -5.68 -9.51
N GLY A 70 -2.89 -5.37 -10.57
CA GLY A 70 -3.46 -5.60 -11.89
C GLY A 70 -3.34 -7.05 -12.27
N PRO A 71 -4.12 -7.47 -13.19
CA PRO A 71 -3.98 -8.80 -13.70
C PRO A 71 -2.70 -8.87 -14.46
N THR A 72 -2.09 -9.95 -14.40
CA THR A 72 -0.98 -10.17 -15.18
C THR A 72 -1.53 -10.62 -16.41
N ASP A 73 -1.07 -10.30 -17.37
CA ASP A 73 -1.61 -10.67 -18.48
C ASP A 73 -1.13 -11.71 -19.05
N ASP A 74 -0.63 -12.31 -18.56
CA ASP A 74 -0.12 -13.36 -19.02
C ASP A 74 -1.00 -14.23 -19.30
N ASP A 75 -1.86 -14.14 -19.16
CA ASP A 75 -2.69 -15.02 -19.41
C ASP A 75 -3.25 -14.77 -20.55
#